data_7305c291db6a9130aafa4f0027ab3dfb
#
_entry.id   7305c291db6a9130aafa4f0027ab3dfb
#
_cell.length_a   1.000
_cell.length_b   1.000
_cell.length_c   1.000
_cell.angle_alpha   90.00
_cell.angle_beta   90.00
_cell.angle_gamma   90.00
#
_symmetry.space_group_name_H-M   'P 1'
#
loop_
_entity.id
_entity.type
_entity.pdbx_description
1 polymer ?
#
loop_
_entity_poly.entity_id
_entity_poly.type
_entity_poly.pdbx_seq_one_letter_code
_entity_poly.pdbx_strand_id
1 'polypeptide(L)'
;MSNNTLNSLRKQLTFDFMLDFTVELTSEEVALLTLFENLDYSGFGTRLGRKGKIEPFRMMLLLIHGAMNGRTSSRELERHVERDLFMKAVFGTDVHIDHSTISRFISRNQEQIEDIFRQSVEKLASLGELGKKVVFQDGTKIESRAGRYTFVWKSATEKNMEKCLSRIRSLLREAVDADLAQTDEASFKEPEKPLASAVSAIDEKGLFNPSEKKGRGHHKSRINRLREKAVEELSKLEMQRKHLSMMDGRNSLSRTDTDATFMRMKEDHMHNGQLKPAYNIQNAVDSNYIIASSISSDRADYRTAGHILAKLDKLPWKYGIYCADSGYDCLESFQELEKREIEAYIKPQDWEISKTRSYRSDIGRSANMTYVEKDDCFICKNGKRLTFSGLRTSRRNSRPARVYECHRGCISCQHRQQCIKNHRKVRYKRFEVQLEHQKRQRIAHELLSTSFGAEVRANRSIQVEGRFAFQKQQFGLRRFSSFGKARVFSEWLVCCMATNTAQLAARIEQGKVGTPFWYRIKASPAEETA
;
A
#
# COMPACT_ATOMS: atom_id res chain seq x y z
N MET A 1 10.97 -36.46 6.65
CA MET A 1 11.00 -35.94 8.04
C MET A 1 11.04 -37.14 8.97
N SER A 2 12.00 -37.20 9.89
CA SER A 2 12.07 -38.29 10.85
C SER A 2 10.90 -38.14 11.85
N ASN A 3 10.30 -39.26 12.23
CA ASN A 3 9.24 -39.35 13.26
C ASN A 3 9.60 -38.67 14.59
N ASN A 4 10.88 -38.38 14.82
CA ASN A 4 11.35 -37.67 16.02
C ASN A 4 10.95 -36.20 16.10
N THR A 5 10.81 -35.48 14.98
CA THR A 5 10.44 -34.06 14.99
C THR A 5 8.95 -33.87 15.32
N LEU A 6 8.09 -34.77 14.83
CA LEU A 6 6.67 -34.78 15.17
C LEU A 6 6.41 -35.23 16.62
N ASN A 7 7.24 -36.15 17.16
CA ASN A 7 7.10 -36.57 18.55
C ASN A 7 7.62 -35.57 19.56
N SER A 8 8.57 -34.68 19.19
CA SER A 8 9.02 -33.59 20.07
C SER A 8 7.98 -32.46 20.14
N LEU A 9 7.16 -32.30 19.10
CA LEU A 9 6.06 -31.31 19.05
C LEU A 9 4.81 -31.79 19.80
N ARG A 10 4.68 -33.06 20.11
CA ARG A 10 3.67 -33.61 21.01
C ARG A 10 4.06 -33.45 22.49
N LYS A 11 4.62 -32.30 22.87
CA LYS A 11 4.75 -32.01 24.29
C LYS A 11 3.35 -31.87 24.89
N GLN A 12 2.98 -32.82 25.70
CA GLN A 12 1.85 -32.71 26.61
C GLN A 12 2.06 -31.48 27.48
N LEU A 13 1.16 -30.52 27.36
CA LEU A 13 1.13 -29.37 28.25
C LEU A 13 0.42 -29.85 29.53
N THR A 14 1.18 -30.05 30.62
CA THR A 14 0.62 -30.36 31.93
C THR A 14 0.25 -29.05 32.63
N PHE A 15 -0.97 -28.95 33.12
CA PHE A 15 -1.41 -27.88 34.01
C PHE A 15 -1.21 -28.39 35.45
N ASP A 16 -0.52 -27.58 36.28
CA ASP A 16 -0.43 -27.82 37.73
C ASP A 16 -1.80 -27.52 38.41
N PHE A 17 -2.79 -28.29 38.09
CA PHE A 17 -4.09 -28.30 38.77
C PHE A 17 -4.37 -29.68 39.34
N MET A 18 -5.19 -29.74 40.40
CA MET A 18 -5.57 -30.98 41.10
C MET A 18 -6.23 -32.08 40.22
N LEU A 19 -6.26 -31.90 38.93
CA LEU A 19 -6.67 -32.85 37.92
C LEU A 19 -5.59 -32.85 36.83
N ASP A 20 -4.79 -33.89 36.73
CA ASP A 20 -3.90 -34.16 35.61
C ASP A 20 -4.72 -34.38 34.33
N PHE A 21 -5.01 -33.28 33.62
CA PHE A 21 -5.53 -33.44 32.28
C PHE A 21 -4.51 -32.91 31.26
N THR A 22 -4.33 -33.68 30.22
CA THR A 22 -3.48 -33.33 29.08
C THR A 22 -4.34 -32.73 27.99
N VAL A 23 -3.96 -31.55 27.49
CA VAL A 23 -4.58 -30.95 26.32
C VAL A 23 -3.79 -31.35 25.11
N GLU A 24 -4.43 -32.05 24.17
CA GLU A 24 -3.83 -32.31 22.87
C GLU A 24 -3.79 -31.00 22.06
N LEU A 25 -2.62 -30.75 21.44
CA LEU A 25 -2.48 -29.59 20.55
C LEU A 25 -3.33 -29.77 19.30
N THR A 26 -4.06 -28.76 18.93
CA THR A 26 -4.76 -28.70 17.65
C THR A 26 -3.76 -28.60 16.47
N SER A 27 -4.20 -28.92 15.26
CA SER A 27 -3.37 -28.75 14.06
C SER A 27 -2.88 -27.31 13.88
N GLU A 28 -3.67 -26.33 14.30
CA GLU A 28 -3.33 -24.91 14.27
C GLU A 28 -2.20 -24.57 15.24
N GLU A 29 -2.25 -25.09 16.46
CA GLU A 29 -1.21 -24.90 17.48
C GLU A 29 0.08 -25.62 17.10
N VAL A 30 -0.02 -26.84 16.52
CA VAL A 30 1.13 -27.57 15.97
C VAL A 30 1.78 -26.78 14.84
N ALA A 31 1.00 -26.24 13.91
CA ALA A 31 1.50 -25.42 12.80
C ALA A 31 2.17 -24.13 13.32
N LEU A 32 1.56 -23.50 14.33
CA LEU A 32 2.09 -22.28 14.96
C LEU A 32 3.47 -22.56 15.60
N LEU A 33 3.59 -23.59 16.39
CA LEU A 33 4.87 -23.97 17.00
C LEU A 33 5.89 -24.38 15.93
N THR A 34 5.48 -25.16 14.92
CA THR A 34 6.35 -25.58 13.81
C THR A 34 6.98 -24.40 13.08
N LEU A 35 6.24 -23.32 12.86
CA LEU A 35 6.71 -22.15 12.11
C LEU A 35 7.56 -21.20 12.96
N PHE A 36 7.27 -21.06 14.25
CA PHE A 36 7.82 -19.97 15.05
C PHE A 36 8.76 -20.43 16.17
N GLU A 37 8.73 -21.70 16.55
CA GLU A 37 9.73 -22.26 17.46
C GLU A 37 11.11 -22.28 16.78
N ASN A 38 12.16 -21.93 17.52
CA ASN A 38 13.56 -21.92 17.06
C ASN A 38 13.88 -20.90 15.94
N LEU A 39 13.09 -19.82 15.78
CA LEU A 39 13.50 -18.67 15.01
C LEU A 39 14.46 -17.80 15.84
N ASP A 40 15.17 -16.88 15.18
CA ASP A 40 16.05 -15.94 15.87
C ASP A 40 15.26 -14.73 16.38
N TYR A 41 15.14 -14.66 17.70
CA TYR A 41 14.50 -13.53 18.41
C TYR A 41 15.52 -12.56 19.02
N SER A 42 16.81 -12.67 18.74
CA SER A 42 17.87 -11.84 19.33
C SER A 42 17.75 -10.36 18.99
N GLY A 43 17.15 -10.04 17.84
CA GLY A 43 16.88 -8.67 17.40
C GLY A 43 15.85 -7.92 18.24
N PHE A 44 15.04 -8.62 19.05
CA PHE A 44 14.12 -7.97 20.00
C PHE A 44 14.91 -7.38 21.15
N GLY A 45 15.11 -6.07 21.15
CA GLY A 45 16.00 -5.38 22.05
C GLY A 45 15.71 -5.65 23.54
N THR A 46 16.73 -6.12 24.23
CA THR A 46 16.80 -6.08 25.69
C THR A 46 17.06 -4.64 26.10
N ARG A 47 16.09 -3.99 26.77
CA ARG A 47 16.34 -2.67 27.36
C ARG A 47 17.50 -2.75 28.33
N LEU A 48 18.47 -1.85 28.18
CA LEU A 48 19.42 -1.51 29.22
C LEU A 48 18.62 -1.22 30.52
N GLY A 49 18.70 -2.16 31.50
CA GLY A 49 18.23 -1.94 32.87
C GLY A 49 17.08 -2.81 33.40
N ARG A 50 16.23 -3.44 32.56
CA ARG A 50 15.24 -4.43 33.02
C ARG A 50 14.99 -5.44 31.88
N LYS A 51 15.29 -6.71 32.12
CA LYS A 51 14.82 -7.82 31.27
C LYS A 51 13.29 -7.70 31.16
N GLY A 52 12.77 -7.68 29.94
CA GLY A 52 11.33 -7.78 29.73
C GLY A 52 10.82 -9.01 30.46
N LYS A 53 9.72 -8.88 31.21
CA LYS A 53 9.14 -10.01 31.97
C LYS A 53 8.67 -11.14 31.06
N ILE A 54 8.55 -10.91 29.74
CA ILE A 54 7.94 -11.83 28.77
C ILE A 54 8.90 -11.99 27.60
N GLU A 55 9.18 -13.24 27.25
CA GLU A 55 10.01 -13.58 26.12
C GLU A 55 9.37 -13.15 24.79
N PRO A 56 10.13 -12.62 23.84
CA PRO A 56 9.61 -12.20 22.53
C PRO A 56 8.88 -13.31 21.79
N PHE A 57 9.37 -14.54 21.84
CA PHE A 57 8.71 -15.71 21.24
C PHE A 57 7.27 -15.88 21.75
N ARG A 58 7.05 -15.86 23.06
CA ARG A 58 5.72 -16.00 23.66
C ARG A 58 4.80 -14.84 23.26
N MET A 59 5.34 -13.61 23.19
CA MET A 59 4.57 -12.45 22.70
C MET A 59 4.19 -12.62 21.23
N MET A 60 5.07 -13.14 20.38
CA MET A 60 4.72 -13.42 18.98
C MET A 60 3.66 -14.51 18.87
N LEU A 61 3.75 -15.60 19.66
CA LEU A 61 2.68 -16.60 19.72
C LEU A 61 1.33 -15.99 20.09
N LEU A 62 1.29 -15.12 21.11
CA LEU A 62 0.07 -14.40 21.50
C LEU A 62 -0.52 -13.60 20.37
N LEU A 63 0.31 -12.81 19.67
CA LEU A 63 -0.15 -11.95 18.57
C LEU A 63 -0.72 -12.80 17.43
N ILE A 64 -0.04 -13.85 17.02
CA ILE A 64 -0.41 -14.69 15.88
C ILE A 64 -1.64 -15.54 16.21
N HIS A 65 -1.64 -16.24 17.35
CA HIS A 65 -2.77 -17.04 17.80
C HIS A 65 -4.03 -16.19 18.04
N GLY A 66 -3.85 -14.99 18.61
CA GLY A 66 -4.92 -14.03 18.74
C GLY A 66 -5.51 -13.63 17.38
N ALA A 67 -4.66 -13.35 16.39
CA ALA A 67 -5.11 -13.01 15.04
C ALA A 67 -5.86 -14.18 14.36
N MET A 68 -5.41 -15.44 14.54
CA MET A 68 -6.11 -16.64 14.07
C MET A 68 -7.53 -16.72 14.65
N ASN A 69 -7.72 -16.25 15.88
CA ASN A 69 -9.00 -16.19 16.57
C ASN A 69 -9.77 -14.87 16.37
N GLY A 70 -9.39 -14.05 15.37
CA GLY A 70 -10.03 -12.78 15.05
C GLY A 70 -9.81 -11.67 16.10
N ARG A 71 -8.81 -11.81 16.97
CA ARG A 71 -8.49 -10.89 18.07
C ARG A 71 -7.19 -10.14 17.75
N THR A 72 -7.33 -8.90 17.28
CA THR A 72 -6.16 -8.08 16.87
C THR A 72 -5.90 -6.88 17.77
N SER A 73 -6.89 -6.44 18.56
CA SER A 73 -6.69 -5.32 19.48
C SER A 73 -5.97 -5.77 20.77
N SER A 74 -5.10 -4.93 21.32
CA SER A 74 -4.34 -5.26 22.54
C SER A 74 -5.22 -5.61 23.74
N ARG A 75 -6.42 -5.02 23.85
CA ARG A 75 -7.39 -5.37 24.93
C ARG A 75 -8.08 -6.72 24.72
N GLU A 76 -8.30 -7.12 23.47
CA GLU A 76 -8.80 -8.47 23.16
C GLU A 76 -7.71 -9.52 23.42
N LEU A 77 -6.45 -9.21 23.08
CA LEU A 77 -5.32 -10.08 23.35
C LEU A 77 -5.06 -10.26 24.86
N GLU A 78 -5.20 -9.21 25.68
CA GLU A 78 -5.16 -9.31 27.14
C GLU A 78 -6.20 -10.33 27.65
N ARG A 79 -7.45 -10.19 27.22
CA ARG A 79 -8.52 -11.14 27.59
C ARG A 79 -8.29 -12.55 27.02
N HIS A 80 -7.59 -12.64 25.87
CA HIS A 80 -7.27 -13.92 25.26
C HIS A 80 -6.28 -14.72 26.11
N VAL A 81 -5.24 -14.08 26.64
CA VAL A 81 -4.28 -14.72 27.57
C VAL A 81 -5.00 -15.25 28.80
N GLU A 82 -6.01 -14.55 29.32
CA GLU A 82 -6.73 -14.94 30.54
C GLU A 82 -7.69 -16.12 30.35
N ARG A 83 -8.20 -16.34 29.12
CA ARG A 83 -9.34 -17.24 28.87
C ARG A 83 -9.01 -18.45 28.00
N ASP A 84 -7.90 -18.40 27.29
CA ASP A 84 -7.53 -19.41 26.33
C ASP A 84 -6.56 -20.42 26.97
N LEU A 85 -6.85 -21.71 26.83
CA LEU A 85 -6.06 -22.77 27.47
C LEU A 85 -4.65 -22.88 26.89
N PHE A 86 -4.49 -22.76 25.58
CA PHE A 86 -3.19 -22.78 24.96
C PHE A 86 -2.33 -21.59 25.42
N MET A 87 -2.94 -20.38 25.50
CA MET A 87 -2.24 -19.21 26.03
C MET A 87 -1.88 -19.36 27.50
N LYS A 88 -2.72 -20.00 28.30
CA LYS A 88 -2.37 -20.34 29.71
C LYS A 88 -1.18 -21.28 29.79
N ALA A 89 -1.11 -22.25 28.91
CA ALA A 89 0.05 -23.15 28.84
C ALA A 89 1.33 -22.43 28.38
N VAL A 90 1.22 -21.49 27.43
CA VAL A 90 2.37 -20.71 26.96
C VAL A 90 2.90 -19.75 28.01
N PHE A 91 2.05 -19.08 28.76
CA PHE A 91 2.45 -18.02 29.70
C PHE A 91 2.50 -18.46 31.17
N GLY A 92 1.76 -19.50 31.52
CA GLY A 92 1.47 -19.90 32.90
C GLY A 92 0.12 -19.36 33.39
N THR A 93 -0.48 -20.06 34.38
CA THR A 93 -1.83 -19.73 34.88
C THR A 93 -1.92 -18.39 35.58
N ASP A 94 -0.83 -17.95 36.24
CA ASP A 94 -0.79 -16.75 37.09
C ASP A 94 -0.26 -15.51 36.37
N VAL A 95 0.06 -15.63 35.07
CA VAL A 95 0.61 -14.50 34.31
C VAL A 95 -0.52 -13.63 33.75
N HIS A 96 -0.52 -12.37 34.16
CA HIS A 96 -1.34 -11.31 33.60
C HIS A 96 -0.53 -10.42 32.69
N ILE A 97 -0.99 -10.17 31.47
CA ILE A 97 -0.33 -9.30 30.48
C ILE A 97 -1.26 -8.15 30.15
N ASP A 98 -0.93 -6.98 30.66
CA ASP A 98 -1.68 -5.75 30.40
C ASP A 98 -1.60 -5.33 28.91
N HIS A 99 -2.73 -4.87 28.39
CA HIS A 99 -2.86 -4.41 26.99
C HIS A 99 -1.85 -3.32 26.60
N SER A 100 -1.41 -2.50 27.55
CA SER A 100 -0.40 -1.47 27.29
C SER A 100 1.00 -2.08 27.05
N THR A 101 1.28 -3.24 27.66
CA THR A 101 2.51 -4.01 27.44
C THR A 101 2.51 -4.60 26.02
N ILE A 102 1.41 -5.20 25.60
CA ILE A 102 1.23 -5.72 24.23
C ILE A 102 1.36 -4.58 23.21
N SER A 103 0.66 -3.46 23.46
CA SER A 103 0.71 -2.28 22.59
C SER A 103 2.12 -1.72 22.44
N ARG A 104 2.88 -1.61 23.55
CA ARG A 104 4.27 -1.16 23.54
C ARG A 104 5.20 -2.15 22.86
N PHE A 105 4.98 -3.44 23.01
CA PHE A 105 5.76 -4.46 22.31
C PHE A 105 5.66 -4.28 20.80
N ILE A 106 4.44 -4.20 20.25
CA ILE A 106 4.23 -3.99 18.81
C ILE A 106 4.88 -2.68 18.33
N SER A 107 4.69 -1.58 19.07
CA SER A 107 5.19 -0.26 18.66
C SER A 107 6.72 -0.15 18.63
N ARG A 108 7.43 -0.97 19.41
CA ARG A 108 8.89 -0.91 19.54
C ARG A 108 9.63 -1.91 18.67
N ASN A 109 8.93 -2.95 18.22
CA ASN A 109 9.56 -4.09 17.57
C ASN A 109 9.02 -4.28 16.14
N GLN A 110 8.74 -3.19 15.41
CA GLN A 110 8.12 -3.25 14.09
C GLN A 110 9.03 -3.93 13.05
N GLU A 111 10.32 -3.61 13.07
CA GLU A 111 11.32 -4.21 12.18
C GLU A 111 11.55 -5.70 12.54
N GLN A 112 11.55 -6.03 13.83
CA GLN A 112 11.72 -7.38 14.31
C GLN A 112 10.51 -8.27 13.96
N ILE A 113 9.29 -7.73 14.03
CA ILE A 113 8.08 -8.43 13.58
C ILE A 113 8.17 -8.72 12.07
N GLU A 114 8.68 -7.78 11.27
CA GLU A 114 8.93 -8.03 9.84
C GLU A 114 10.01 -9.10 9.63
N ASP A 115 11.05 -9.11 10.44
CA ASP A 115 12.11 -10.13 10.34
C ASP A 115 11.59 -11.52 10.71
N ILE A 116 10.81 -11.66 11.78
CA ILE A 116 10.15 -12.94 12.15
C ILE A 116 9.23 -13.42 11.02
N PHE A 117 8.49 -12.51 10.38
CA PHE A 117 7.69 -12.87 9.20
C PHE A 117 8.59 -13.46 8.09
N ARG A 118 9.72 -12.82 7.77
CA ARG A 118 10.68 -13.31 6.77
C ARG A 118 11.25 -14.70 7.16
N GLN A 119 11.69 -14.86 8.41
CA GLN A 119 12.20 -16.13 8.90
C GLN A 119 11.14 -17.25 8.83
N SER A 120 9.87 -16.95 9.13
CA SER A 120 8.76 -17.91 9.02
C SER A 120 8.53 -18.37 7.57
N VAL A 121 8.73 -17.46 6.59
CA VAL A 121 8.68 -17.79 5.16
C VAL A 121 9.87 -18.68 4.77
N GLU A 122 11.06 -18.43 5.28
CA GLU A 122 12.23 -19.30 5.08
C GLU A 122 11.99 -20.69 5.69
N LYS A 123 11.33 -20.75 6.85
CA LYS A 123 10.91 -22.01 7.47
C LYS A 123 9.93 -22.79 6.58
N LEU A 124 8.92 -22.12 6.00
CA LEU A 124 8.01 -22.74 5.01
C LEU A 124 8.78 -23.30 3.81
N ALA A 125 9.78 -22.57 3.33
CA ALA A 125 10.65 -23.03 2.25
C ALA A 125 11.46 -24.26 2.62
N SER A 126 11.96 -24.36 3.86
CA SER A 126 12.68 -25.52 4.38
C SER A 126 11.79 -26.74 4.57
N LEU A 127 10.50 -26.53 4.86
CA LEU A 127 9.47 -27.56 4.94
C LEU A 127 9.03 -28.09 3.56
N GLY A 128 9.49 -27.48 2.44
CA GLY A 128 9.10 -27.87 1.10
C GLY A 128 7.72 -27.37 0.67
N GLU A 129 7.15 -26.38 1.37
CA GLU A 129 5.82 -25.84 1.10
C GLU A 129 5.78 -24.85 -0.08
N LEU A 130 6.92 -24.26 -0.47
CA LEU A 130 7.01 -23.23 -1.49
C LEU A 130 7.53 -23.76 -2.82
N GLY A 131 6.91 -23.35 -3.92
CA GLY A 131 7.30 -23.72 -5.28
C GLY A 131 8.56 -23.01 -5.78
N LYS A 132 8.84 -21.79 -5.30
CA LYS A 132 10.02 -20.94 -5.62
C LYS A 132 10.25 -20.65 -7.10
N LYS A 133 9.24 -20.84 -7.95
CA LYS A 133 9.32 -20.60 -9.40
C LYS A 133 8.52 -19.36 -9.82
N VAL A 134 7.27 -19.29 -9.40
CA VAL A 134 6.32 -18.23 -9.75
C VAL A 134 5.85 -17.52 -8.50
N VAL A 135 5.87 -16.20 -8.55
CA VAL A 135 5.28 -15.36 -7.51
C VAL A 135 4.07 -14.60 -8.06
N PHE A 136 3.00 -14.59 -7.28
CA PHE A 136 1.75 -13.91 -7.62
C PHE A 136 1.59 -12.68 -6.74
N GLN A 137 1.34 -11.51 -7.33
CA GLN A 137 1.05 -10.29 -6.57
C GLN A 137 -0.38 -9.79 -6.83
N ASP A 138 -1.02 -9.34 -5.76
CA ASP A 138 -2.25 -8.54 -5.82
C ASP A 138 -2.33 -7.61 -4.60
N GLY A 139 -3.23 -6.63 -4.69
CA GLY A 139 -3.44 -5.63 -3.66
C GLY A 139 -4.88 -5.55 -3.17
N THR A 140 -5.03 -5.15 -1.91
CA THR A 140 -6.32 -4.84 -1.32
C THR A 140 -6.26 -3.55 -0.51
N LYS A 141 -7.42 -2.91 -0.36
CA LYS A 141 -7.56 -1.71 0.47
C LYS A 141 -8.23 -2.10 1.78
N ILE A 142 -7.61 -1.71 2.90
CA ILE A 142 -8.13 -1.94 4.24
C ILE A 142 -8.35 -0.60 4.93
N GLU A 143 -9.52 -0.45 5.57
CA GLU A 143 -9.91 0.79 6.25
C GLU A 143 -8.98 1.06 7.44
N SER A 144 -8.52 2.31 7.57
CA SER A 144 -7.82 2.79 8.76
C SER A 144 -8.81 2.92 9.94
N ARG A 145 -8.28 2.92 11.15
CA ARG A 145 -9.05 3.22 12.37
C ARG A 145 -9.61 4.65 12.38
N ALA A 146 -9.12 5.54 11.54
CA ALA A 146 -9.54 6.93 11.47
C ALA A 146 -11.04 7.10 11.14
N GLY A 147 -11.63 8.18 11.61
CA GLY A 147 -13.02 8.54 11.30
C GLY A 147 -13.21 8.95 9.84
N ARG A 148 -14.37 8.63 9.27
CA ARG A 148 -14.69 8.89 7.86
C ARG A 148 -14.72 10.38 7.50
N TYR A 149 -14.96 11.27 8.46
CA TYR A 149 -15.11 12.71 8.24
C TYR A 149 -13.87 13.52 8.65
N THR A 150 -12.73 12.87 8.87
CA THR A 150 -11.47 13.51 9.27
C THR A 150 -10.58 13.91 8.09
N PHE A 151 -11.16 14.03 6.90
CA PHE A 151 -10.42 14.29 5.66
C PHE A 151 -9.85 15.69 5.59
N VAL A 152 -8.65 15.78 5.02
CA VAL A 152 -7.99 17.00 4.57
C VAL A 152 -7.61 16.79 3.10
N TRP A 153 -8.14 17.64 2.22
CA TRP A 153 -7.92 17.55 0.77
C TRP A 153 -6.85 18.54 0.32
N LYS A 154 -5.87 18.10 -0.47
CA LYS A 154 -4.77 18.91 -0.98
C LYS A 154 -5.28 20.20 -1.63
N SER A 155 -6.17 20.10 -2.62
CA SER A 155 -6.68 21.26 -3.35
C SER A 155 -7.46 22.25 -2.48
N ALA A 156 -8.18 21.76 -1.46
CA ALA A 156 -8.87 22.63 -0.50
C ALA A 156 -7.87 23.31 0.44
N THR A 157 -6.85 22.60 0.88
CA THR A 157 -5.78 23.14 1.73
C THR A 157 -4.99 24.22 0.99
N GLU A 158 -4.62 23.99 -0.28
CA GLU A 158 -3.94 24.98 -1.12
C GLU A 158 -4.79 26.26 -1.29
N LYS A 159 -6.08 26.12 -1.62
CA LYS A 159 -7.00 27.26 -1.72
C LYS A 159 -7.19 28.01 -0.39
N ASN A 160 -7.26 27.28 0.73
CA ASN A 160 -7.37 27.88 2.06
C ASN A 160 -6.08 28.61 2.45
N MET A 161 -4.92 28.08 2.06
CA MET A 161 -3.61 28.73 2.25
C MET A 161 -3.54 30.06 1.48
N GLU A 162 -3.98 30.09 0.22
CA GLU A 162 -4.02 31.31 -0.57
C GLU A 162 -4.94 32.39 0.06
N LYS A 163 -6.13 31.98 0.53
CA LYS A 163 -7.05 32.88 1.25
C LYS A 163 -6.45 33.40 2.56
N CYS A 164 -5.75 32.52 3.30
CA CYS A 164 -5.05 32.89 4.53
C CYS A 164 -3.95 33.92 4.26
N LEU A 165 -3.11 33.68 3.24
CA LEU A 165 -2.08 34.63 2.81
C LEU A 165 -2.66 35.98 2.38
N SER A 166 -3.81 36.00 1.70
CA SER A 166 -4.52 37.25 1.34
C SER A 166 -4.94 38.03 2.58
N ARG A 167 -5.47 37.35 3.61
CA ARG A 167 -5.85 37.99 4.90
C ARG A 167 -4.62 38.48 5.66
N ILE A 168 -3.55 37.71 5.70
CA ILE A 168 -2.26 38.08 6.32
C ILE A 168 -1.73 39.36 5.65
N ARG A 169 -1.78 39.47 4.32
CA ARG A 169 -1.41 40.71 3.60
C ARG A 169 -2.27 41.91 4.01
N SER A 170 -3.58 41.70 4.20
CA SER A 170 -4.48 42.77 4.66
C SER A 170 -4.15 43.21 6.09
N LEU A 171 -3.89 42.24 6.99
CA LEU A 171 -3.50 42.52 8.38
C LEU A 171 -2.12 43.19 8.46
N LEU A 172 -1.18 42.83 7.58
CA LEU A 172 0.11 43.47 7.49
C LEU A 172 -0.02 44.96 7.08
N ARG A 173 -0.88 45.29 6.12
CA ARG A 173 -1.18 46.69 5.78
C ARG A 173 -1.76 47.43 6.98
N GLU A 174 -2.71 46.82 7.71
CA GLU A 174 -3.30 47.43 8.91
C GLU A 174 -2.26 47.66 10.02
N ALA A 175 -1.24 46.79 10.12
CA ALA A 175 -0.12 46.93 11.03
C ALA A 175 0.84 48.07 10.62
N VAL A 176 1.11 48.22 9.34
CA VAL A 176 1.88 49.35 8.78
C VAL A 176 1.17 50.68 9.03
N ASP A 177 -0.14 50.76 8.76
CA ASP A 177 -0.97 51.94 9.01
C ASP A 177 -1.05 52.33 10.50
N ALA A 178 -0.68 51.39 11.40
CA ALA A 178 -0.64 51.60 12.84
C ALA A 178 0.79 51.83 13.39
N ASP A 179 1.80 52.00 12.54
CA ASP A 179 3.23 52.16 12.87
C ASP A 179 3.80 50.98 13.70
N LEU A 180 3.24 49.77 13.50
CA LEU A 180 3.64 48.53 14.18
C LEU A 180 4.57 47.68 13.34
N ALA A 181 4.69 47.93 12.05
CA ALA A 181 5.57 47.24 11.11
C ALA A 181 6.16 48.20 10.10
N GLN A 182 7.44 48.06 9.77
CA GLN A 182 8.07 48.67 8.61
C GLN A 182 8.21 47.62 7.53
N THR A 183 7.74 47.90 6.32
CA THR A 183 7.72 46.95 5.22
C THR A 183 8.17 47.56 3.91
N ASP A 184 8.84 46.75 3.11
CA ASP A 184 9.16 47.02 1.70
C ASP A 184 8.26 46.18 0.78
N GLU A 185 8.39 46.36 -0.52
CA GLU A 185 7.63 45.57 -1.51
C GLU A 185 7.88 44.07 -1.43
N ALA A 186 9.08 43.64 -1.00
CA ALA A 186 9.47 42.26 -0.83
C ALA A 186 8.74 41.59 0.36
N SER A 187 8.46 42.34 1.42
CA SER A 187 7.71 41.90 2.60
C SER A 187 6.27 41.45 2.28
N PHE A 188 5.66 41.96 1.22
CA PHE A 188 4.34 41.47 0.79
C PHE A 188 4.36 40.17 -0.02
N LYS A 189 5.53 39.68 -0.43
CA LYS A 189 5.67 38.36 -1.05
C LYS A 189 5.66 37.27 0.03
N GLU A 190 6.36 37.49 1.16
CA GLU A 190 6.38 36.63 2.33
C GLU A 190 5.79 37.34 3.56
N PRO A 191 4.48 37.64 3.59
CA PRO A 191 3.86 38.57 4.55
C PRO A 191 3.77 38.02 5.97
N GLU A 192 3.98 36.73 6.17
CA GLU A 192 3.91 36.08 7.49
C GLU A 192 5.02 36.52 8.44
N LYS A 193 6.26 36.72 7.96
CA LYS A 193 7.39 37.11 8.80
C LYS A 193 7.22 38.50 9.37
N PRO A 194 6.98 39.55 8.55
CA PRO A 194 6.78 40.91 9.07
C PRO A 194 5.50 41.03 9.91
N LEU A 195 4.45 40.27 9.64
CA LEU A 195 3.26 40.25 10.49
C LEU A 195 3.56 39.61 11.86
N ALA A 196 4.35 38.52 11.90
CA ALA A 196 4.78 37.92 13.16
C ALA A 196 5.64 38.88 13.99
N SER A 197 6.55 39.62 13.34
CA SER A 197 7.34 40.68 14.01
C SER A 197 6.45 41.82 14.57
N ALA A 198 5.40 42.22 13.83
CA ALA A 198 4.42 43.18 14.33
C ALA A 198 3.66 42.69 15.57
N VAL A 199 3.29 41.41 15.60
CA VAL A 199 2.67 40.76 16.78
C VAL A 199 3.62 40.80 17.97
N SER A 200 4.90 40.44 17.78
CA SER A 200 5.92 40.53 18.84
C SER A 200 6.10 41.95 19.36
N ALA A 201 6.14 42.94 18.47
CA ALA A 201 6.24 44.34 18.84
C ALA A 201 5.02 44.85 19.67
N ILE A 202 3.82 44.36 19.37
CA ILE A 202 2.61 44.66 20.18
C ILE A 202 2.75 44.09 21.58
N ASP A 203 3.25 42.86 21.71
CA ASP A 203 3.43 42.15 22.99
C ASP A 203 4.54 42.79 23.82
N GLU A 204 5.70 43.12 23.22
CA GLU A 204 6.84 43.76 23.87
C GLU A 204 6.55 45.17 24.39
N LYS A 205 5.76 45.95 23.61
CA LYS A 205 5.32 47.27 24.01
C LYS A 205 4.14 47.28 24.99
N GLY A 206 3.65 46.12 25.41
CA GLY A 206 2.52 45.97 26.33
C GLY A 206 1.20 46.56 25.80
N LEU A 207 1.04 46.64 24.49
CA LEU A 207 -0.14 47.23 23.86
C LEU A 207 -1.34 46.27 23.80
N PHE A 208 -1.13 45.00 24.07
CA PHE A 208 -2.16 43.97 24.11
C PHE A 208 -2.78 43.83 25.49
N ASN A 209 -4.09 43.98 25.59
CA ASN A 209 -4.85 43.78 26.81
C ASN A 209 -5.70 42.50 26.71
N PRO A 210 -5.27 41.36 27.36
CA PRO A 210 -6.00 40.11 27.28
C PRO A 210 -7.36 40.15 28.01
N SER A 211 -7.56 41.08 28.92
CA SER A 211 -8.80 41.23 29.70
C SER A 211 -9.88 41.98 28.91
N GLU A 212 -9.57 42.59 27.77
CA GLU A 212 -10.53 43.33 26.96
C GLU A 212 -11.53 42.39 26.30
N LYS A 213 -12.76 42.34 26.77
CA LYS A 213 -13.82 41.49 26.27
C LYS A 213 -14.76 42.26 25.32
N LYS A 214 -15.21 41.55 24.26
CA LYS A 214 -16.29 42.06 23.43
C LYS A 214 -17.61 41.97 24.20
N GLY A 215 -18.38 43.04 24.32
CA GLY A 215 -19.67 43.08 25.00
C GLY A 215 -20.68 43.95 24.25
N ARG A 216 -21.93 44.01 24.76
CA ARG A 216 -22.98 44.87 24.19
C ARG A 216 -22.58 46.36 24.32
N GLY A 217 -22.28 47.04 23.20
CA GLY A 217 -21.77 48.42 23.19
C GLY A 217 -20.26 48.56 23.39
N HIS A 218 -19.50 47.48 23.67
CA HIS A 218 -18.05 47.52 23.76
C HIS A 218 -17.38 46.77 22.62
N HIS A 219 -16.56 47.49 21.86
CA HIS A 219 -15.69 46.94 20.82
C HIS A 219 -14.26 46.84 21.35
N LYS A 220 -13.58 45.71 21.07
CA LYS A 220 -12.15 45.63 21.31
C LYS A 220 -11.38 46.72 20.59
N SER A 221 -10.29 47.17 21.18
CA SER A 221 -9.37 48.12 20.55
C SER A 221 -8.88 47.62 19.19
N ARG A 222 -8.49 48.54 18.30
CA ARG A 222 -7.95 48.18 16.98
C ARG A 222 -6.75 47.26 17.08
N ILE A 223 -5.84 47.55 18.02
CA ILE A 223 -4.60 46.79 18.24
C ILE A 223 -4.91 45.40 18.76
N ASN A 224 -5.81 45.24 19.73
CA ASN A 224 -6.18 43.92 20.23
C ASN A 224 -6.81 43.04 19.14
N ARG A 225 -7.69 43.60 18.33
CA ARG A 225 -8.29 42.90 17.18
C ARG A 225 -7.26 42.48 16.12
N LEU A 226 -6.34 43.40 15.79
CA LEU A 226 -5.26 43.14 14.85
C LEU A 226 -4.39 41.96 15.33
N ARG A 227 -3.90 42.04 16.57
CA ARG A 227 -3.07 41.00 17.15
C ARG A 227 -3.76 39.62 17.21
N GLU A 228 -4.99 39.58 17.71
CA GLU A 228 -5.75 38.33 17.80
C GLU A 228 -5.95 37.67 16.42
N LYS A 229 -6.36 38.48 15.41
CA LYS A 229 -6.53 37.99 14.03
C LYS A 229 -5.20 37.60 13.40
N ALA A 230 -4.12 38.31 13.65
CA ALA A 230 -2.81 38.00 13.12
C ALA A 230 -2.31 36.65 13.66
N VAL A 231 -2.40 36.42 14.97
CA VAL A 231 -2.02 35.15 15.61
C VAL A 231 -2.89 34.00 15.06
N GLU A 232 -4.20 34.21 14.91
CA GLU A 232 -5.12 33.21 14.38
C GLU A 232 -4.78 32.83 12.92
N GLU A 233 -4.56 33.80 12.04
CA GLU A 233 -4.26 33.53 10.63
C GLU A 233 -2.85 32.97 10.44
N LEU A 234 -1.84 33.40 11.22
CA LEU A 234 -0.50 32.81 11.22
C LEU A 234 -0.54 31.34 11.66
N SER A 235 -1.27 31.01 12.73
CA SER A 235 -1.46 29.63 13.18
C SER A 235 -2.19 28.77 12.15
N LYS A 236 -3.20 29.31 11.47
CA LYS A 236 -3.88 28.63 10.36
C LYS A 236 -2.93 28.35 9.20
N LEU A 237 -2.09 29.32 8.82
CA LEU A 237 -1.13 29.18 7.74
C LEU A 237 -0.12 28.06 8.05
N GLU A 238 0.42 28.04 9.27
CA GLU A 238 1.33 27.00 9.73
C GLU A 238 0.68 25.60 9.67
N MET A 239 -0.56 25.48 10.16
CA MET A 239 -1.33 24.24 10.10
C MET A 239 -1.55 23.78 8.64
N GLN A 240 -1.88 24.69 7.70
CA GLN A 240 -2.05 24.34 6.29
C GLN A 240 -0.73 23.85 5.67
N ARG A 241 0.39 24.54 5.95
CA ARG A 241 1.73 24.12 5.50
C ARG A 241 2.10 22.75 6.04
N LYS A 242 1.85 22.50 7.33
CA LYS A 242 2.06 21.19 7.97
C LYS A 242 1.24 20.09 7.29
N HIS A 243 -0.04 20.32 7.01
CA HIS A 243 -0.87 19.36 6.29
C HIS A 243 -0.32 19.06 4.89
N LEU A 244 0.11 20.08 4.15
CA LEU A 244 0.68 19.87 2.80
C LEU A 244 2.00 19.09 2.84
N SER A 245 2.87 19.36 3.80
CA SER A 245 4.14 18.63 3.98
C SER A 245 3.90 17.16 4.33
N MET A 246 2.92 16.86 5.20
CA MET A 246 2.55 15.49 5.55
C MET A 246 1.92 14.71 4.39
N MET A 247 1.37 15.39 3.38
CA MET A 247 0.73 14.71 2.25
C MET A 247 1.73 14.02 1.32
N ASP A 248 2.95 14.47 1.24
CA ASP A 248 4.03 13.85 0.45
C ASP A 248 3.55 13.38 -0.95
N GLY A 249 3.00 14.30 -1.73
CA GLY A 249 2.45 14.04 -3.07
C GLY A 249 1.05 13.40 -3.11
N ARG A 250 0.50 12.96 -1.98
CA ARG A 250 -0.88 12.44 -1.87
C ARG A 250 -1.92 13.55 -2.04
N ASN A 251 -3.13 13.17 -2.44
CA ASN A 251 -4.24 14.13 -2.62
C ASN A 251 -5.04 14.40 -1.34
N SER A 252 -4.84 13.62 -0.31
CA SER A 252 -5.57 13.73 0.95
C SER A 252 -4.85 13.01 2.09
N LEU A 253 -5.16 13.40 3.31
CA LEU A 253 -4.82 12.68 4.54
C LEU A 253 -6.01 12.71 5.51
N SER A 254 -5.95 11.89 6.55
CA SER A 254 -6.86 11.97 7.70
C SER A 254 -6.20 12.74 8.85
N ARG A 255 -6.96 13.57 9.57
CA ARG A 255 -6.44 14.30 10.76
C ARG A 255 -6.03 13.36 11.90
N THR A 256 -6.69 12.22 12.02
CA THR A 256 -6.45 11.26 13.12
C THR A 256 -5.45 10.17 12.76
N ASP A 257 -5.24 9.92 11.46
CA ASP A 257 -4.23 9.01 10.94
C ASP A 257 -3.61 9.64 9.68
N THR A 258 -2.57 10.43 9.90
CA THR A 258 -1.95 11.25 8.85
C THR A 258 -1.32 10.45 7.73
N ASP A 259 -1.03 9.17 7.95
CA ASP A 259 -0.49 8.26 6.96
C ASP A 259 -1.57 7.64 6.07
N ALA A 260 -2.82 7.59 6.54
CA ALA A 260 -3.94 7.06 5.77
C ALA A 260 -4.38 8.05 4.68
N THR A 261 -4.69 7.51 3.50
CA THR A 261 -5.22 8.26 2.37
C THR A 261 -6.68 7.91 2.12
N PHE A 262 -7.50 8.89 1.72
CA PHE A 262 -8.89 8.61 1.36
C PHE A 262 -8.98 7.89 0.02
N MET A 263 -9.49 6.67 0.06
CA MET A 263 -9.58 5.75 -1.08
C MET A 263 -11.00 5.23 -1.28
N ARG A 264 -11.34 4.92 -2.52
CA ARG A 264 -12.55 4.14 -2.83
C ARG A 264 -12.29 2.69 -2.45
N MET A 265 -13.15 2.12 -1.60
CA MET A 265 -13.04 0.72 -1.20
C MET A 265 -13.60 -0.19 -2.30
N LYS A 266 -13.03 -1.42 -2.45
CA LYS A 266 -13.60 -2.43 -3.37
C LYS A 266 -15.00 -2.89 -2.90
N GLU A 267 -15.17 -3.00 -1.59
CA GLU A 267 -16.42 -3.40 -0.92
C GLU A 267 -17.24 -2.16 -0.55
N ASP A 268 -17.88 -1.55 -1.54
CA ASP A 268 -18.84 -0.46 -1.36
C ASP A 268 -20.26 -1.01 -1.47
N HIS A 269 -20.75 -1.63 -0.40
CA HIS A 269 -22.07 -2.25 -0.35
C HIS A 269 -23.23 -1.27 -0.64
N MET A 270 -22.99 0.03 -0.39
CA MET A 270 -24.00 1.07 -0.63
C MET A 270 -23.91 1.66 -2.04
N HIS A 271 -22.93 1.25 -2.85
CA HIS A 271 -22.65 1.77 -4.18
C HIS A 271 -22.63 3.30 -4.31
N ASN A 272 -22.39 4.01 -3.19
CA ASN A 272 -22.43 5.47 -3.13
C ASN A 272 -21.07 6.13 -3.43
N GLY A 273 -20.04 5.35 -3.71
CA GLY A 273 -18.70 5.82 -4.01
C GLY A 273 -17.98 6.50 -2.85
N GLN A 274 -18.45 6.29 -1.61
CA GLN A 274 -17.88 6.90 -0.43
C GLN A 274 -16.40 6.57 -0.28
N LEU A 275 -15.60 7.63 -0.08
CA LEU A 275 -14.19 7.51 0.22
C LEU A 275 -13.99 7.26 1.73
N LYS A 276 -13.09 6.33 2.04
CA LYS A 276 -12.70 6.03 3.42
C LYS A 276 -11.20 6.18 3.60
N PRO A 277 -10.73 6.62 4.80
CA PRO A 277 -9.31 6.60 5.09
C PRO A 277 -8.84 5.15 5.12
N ALA A 278 -7.84 4.83 4.31
CA ALA A 278 -7.41 3.46 4.09
C ALA A 278 -5.93 3.39 3.72
N TYR A 279 -5.41 2.17 3.79
CA TYR A 279 -4.10 1.79 3.28
C TYR A 279 -4.26 0.81 2.12
N ASN A 280 -3.36 0.90 1.16
CA ASN A 280 -3.23 -0.05 0.07
C ASN A 280 -2.19 -1.11 0.48
N ILE A 281 -2.66 -2.31 0.71
CA ILE A 281 -1.85 -3.46 1.11
C ILE A 281 -1.56 -4.31 -0.12
N GLN A 282 -0.33 -4.78 -0.21
CA GLN A 282 0.14 -5.64 -1.28
C GLN A 282 0.67 -6.93 -0.69
N ASN A 283 0.28 -8.06 -1.26
CA ASN A 283 0.82 -9.37 -0.91
C ASN A 283 1.44 -10.03 -2.14
N ALA A 284 2.58 -10.69 -1.92
CA ALA A 284 3.13 -11.69 -2.82
C ALA A 284 2.86 -13.08 -2.25
N VAL A 285 2.41 -13.98 -3.10
CA VAL A 285 1.96 -15.33 -2.71
C VAL A 285 2.66 -16.38 -3.56
N ASP A 286 3.08 -17.46 -2.93
CA ASP A 286 3.56 -18.70 -3.55
C ASP A 286 2.90 -19.88 -2.84
N SER A 287 2.34 -20.81 -3.61
CA SER A 287 1.73 -22.05 -3.08
C SER A 287 0.70 -21.81 -1.96
N ASN A 288 -0.10 -20.75 -2.08
CA ASN A 288 -1.07 -20.28 -1.09
C ASN A 288 -0.48 -19.70 0.20
N TYR A 289 0.83 -19.49 0.28
CA TYR A 289 1.47 -18.80 1.40
C TYR A 289 1.82 -17.36 1.02
N ILE A 290 1.59 -16.43 1.94
CA ILE A 290 2.02 -15.05 1.80
C ILE A 290 3.51 -15.01 2.12
N ILE A 291 4.33 -14.69 1.12
CA ILE A 291 5.80 -14.73 1.22
C ILE A 291 6.44 -13.35 1.35
N ALA A 292 5.75 -12.32 0.91
CA ALA A 292 6.14 -10.93 1.11
C ALA A 292 4.90 -10.05 1.18
N SER A 293 5.00 -8.95 1.90
CA SER A 293 3.93 -7.96 1.99
C SER A 293 4.49 -6.55 2.06
N SER A 294 3.70 -5.59 1.59
CA SER A 294 4.01 -4.16 1.73
C SER A 294 2.76 -3.32 1.94
N ILE A 295 2.94 -2.14 2.52
CA ILE A 295 1.90 -1.17 2.78
C ILE A 295 2.20 0.13 2.06
N SER A 296 1.21 0.68 1.35
CA SER A 296 1.31 1.96 0.68
C SER A 296 0.14 2.88 1.04
N SER A 297 0.42 4.17 1.04
CA SER A 297 -0.60 5.23 1.10
C SER A 297 -1.08 5.63 -0.30
N ASP A 298 -0.55 5.05 -1.37
CA ASP A 298 -0.99 5.27 -2.75
C ASP A 298 -2.33 4.58 -3.02
N ARG A 299 -3.20 5.27 -3.78
CA ARG A 299 -4.52 4.75 -4.13
C ARG A 299 -4.51 3.70 -5.24
N ALA A 300 -3.43 3.64 -5.99
CA ALA A 300 -3.27 2.79 -7.17
C ALA A 300 -2.10 1.83 -7.03
N ASP A 301 -2.23 0.66 -7.63
CA ASP A 301 -1.28 -0.45 -7.47
C ASP A 301 -0.04 -0.31 -8.36
N TYR A 302 -0.10 0.50 -9.42
CA TYR A 302 0.95 0.59 -10.46
C TYR A 302 2.36 1.00 -9.93
N ARG A 303 2.45 1.59 -8.73
CA ARG A 303 3.74 1.97 -8.10
C ARG A 303 4.21 0.99 -7.05
N THR A 304 3.44 -0.05 -6.75
CA THR A 304 3.69 -0.90 -5.59
C THR A 304 4.50 -2.16 -5.90
N ALA A 305 4.66 -2.53 -7.18
CA ALA A 305 5.43 -3.71 -7.56
C ALA A 305 6.88 -3.65 -7.05
N GLY A 306 7.56 -2.51 -7.18
CA GLY A 306 8.94 -2.33 -6.70
C GLY A 306 9.09 -2.55 -5.20
N HIS A 307 8.07 -2.21 -4.39
CA HIS A 307 8.10 -2.43 -2.94
C HIS A 307 8.09 -3.93 -2.60
N ILE A 308 7.28 -4.71 -3.31
CA ILE A 308 7.23 -6.18 -3.13
C ILE A 308 8.52 -6.83 -3.62
N LEU A 309 9.00 -6.43 -4.80
CA LEU A 309 10.26 -6.95 -5.36
C LEU A 309 11.45 -6.72 -4.41
N ALA A 310 11.54 -5.55 -3.80
CA ALA A 310 12.57 -5.25 -2.80
C ALA A 310 12.44 -6.13 -1.52
N LYS A 311 11.25 -6.62 -1.18
CA LYS A 311 11.07 -7.58 -0.08
C LYS A 311 11.47 -9.01 -0.52
N LEU A 312 11.14 -9.39 -1.76
CA LEU A 312 11.54 -10.67 -2.33
C LEU A 312 13.07 -10.78 -2.50
N ASP A 313 13.75 -9.68 -2.80
CA ASP A 313 15.23 -9.63 -2.89
C ASP A 313 15.93 -10.01 -1.55
N LYS A 314 15.21 -9.94 -0.42
CA LYS A 314 15.73 -10.32 0.91
C LYS A 314 15.64 -11.83 1.18
N LEU A 315 14.94 -12.59 0.32
CA LEU A 315 14.83 -14.04 0.45
C LEU A 315 16.09 -14.74 -0.12
N PRO A 316 16.49 -15.89 0.42
CA PRO A 316 17.70 -16.60 -0.02
C PRO A 316 17.55 -17.33 -1.38
N TRP A 317 16.44 -17.15 -2.07
CA TRP A 317 16.18 -17.67 -3.42
C TRP A 317 15.57 -16.57 -4.30
N LYS A 318 15.55 -16.82 -5.61
CA LYS A 318 14.95 -15.92 -6.60
C LYS A 318 13.75 -16.58 -7.28
N TYR A 319 12.77 -15.76 -7.66
CA TYR A 319 11.66 -16.16 -8.50
C TYR A 319 11.98 -15.82 -9.95
N GLY A 320 11.74 -16.75 -10.89
CA GLY A 320 11.93 -16.52 -12.32
C GLY A 320 10.72 -15.88 -13.01
N ILE A 321 9.54 -16.01 -12.42
CA ILE A 321 8.27 -15.56 -13.00
C ILE A 321 7.49 -14.73 -11.99
N TYR A 322 7.01 -13.57 -12.44
CA TYR A 322 6.13 -12.69 -11.67
C TYR A 322 4.81 -12.51 -12.40
N CYS A 323 3.71 -12.75 -11.70
CA CYS A 323 2.36 -12.59 -12.25
C CYS A 323 1.53 -11.60 -11.43
N ALA A 324 0.93 -10.64 -12.13
CA ALA A 324 0.05 -9.63 -11.52
C ALA A 324 -1.09 -9.23 -12.47
N ASP A 325 -2.08 -8.51 -11.94
CA ASP A 325 -3.20 -8.02 -12.71
C ASP A 325 -2.86 -6.74 -13.52
N SER A 326 -3.85 -6.21 -14.22
CA SER A 326 -3.71 -5.00 -15.04
C SER A 326 -3.48 -3.72 -14.24
N GLY A 327 -3.65 -3.73 -12.93
CA GLY A 327 -3.32 -2.62 -12.03
C GLY A 327 -1.82 -2.34 -11.97
N TYR A 328 -1.00 -3.36 -12.27
CA TYR A 328 0.47 -3.27 -12.26
C TYR A 328 1.09 -3.01 -13.64
N ASP A 329 0.26 -2.89 -14.70
CA ASP A 329 0.71 -2.63 -16.06
C ASP A 329 1.23 -1.20 -16.22
N CYS A 330 2.50 -1.00 -15.88
CA CYS A 330 3.23 0.25 -16.04
C CYS A 330 4.71 0.00 -16.37
N LEU A 331 5.34 0.98 -17.01
CA LEU A 331 6.73 0.86 -17.48
C LEU A 331 7.70 0.53 -16.34
N GLU A 332 7.53 1.15 -15.17
CA GLU A 332 8.41 0.91 -14.02
C GLU A 332 8.32 -0.52 -13.50
N SER A 333 7.12 -1.11 -13.45
CA SER A 333 6.97 -2.51 -13.04
C SER A 333 7.77 -3.44 -13.94
N PHE A 334 7.67 -3.25 -15.26
CA PHE A 334 8.45 -4.04 -16.21
C PHE A 334 9.96 -3.81 -16.08
N GLN A 335 10.41 -2.56 -15.91
CA GLN A 335 11.81 -2.23 -15.74
C GLN A 335 12.40 -2.81 -14.46
N GLU A 336 11.65 -2.81 -13.36
CA GLU A 336 12.08 -3.42 -12.10
C GLU A 336 12.19 -4.95 -12.20
N LEU A 337 11.33 -5.59 -12.99
CA LEU A 337 11.39 -7.03 -13.25
C LEU A 337 12.57 -7.38 -14.18
N GLU A 338 12.78 -6.62 -15.24
CA GLU A 338 13.92 -6.79 -16.16
C GLU A 338 15.28 -6.67 -15.45
N LYS A 339 15.43 -5.69 -14.55
CA LYS A 339 16.65 -5.54 -13.74
C LYS A 339 16.98 -6.79 -12.91
N ARG A 340 15.96 -7.59 -12.58
CA ARG A 340 16.09 -8.81 -11.77
C ARG A 340 16.04 -10.08 -12.59
N GLU A 341 15.94 -9.97 -13.91
CA GLU A 341 15.83 -11.10 -14.84
C GLU A 341 14.56 -11.95 -14.57
N ILE A 342 13.46 -11.31 -14.19
CA ILE A 342 12.18 -11.95 -13.88
C ILE A 342 11.22 -11.77 -15.06
N GLU A 343 10.64 -12.86 -15.58
CA GLU A 343 9.64 -12.80 -16.63
C GLU A 343 8.32 -12.19 -16.11
N ALA A 344 7.79 -11.24 -16.87
CA ALA A 344 6.63 -10.44 -16.49
C ALA A 344 5.32 -10.98 -17.10
N TYR A 345 4.56 -11.73 -16.34
CA TYR A 345 3.18 -12.14 -16.68
C TYR A 345 2.18 -11.12 -16.15
N ILE A 346 2.34 -9.84 -16.51
CA ILE A 346 1.44 -8.75 -16.11
C ILE A 346 0.34 -8.63 -17.16
N LYS A 347 -0.93 -8.72 -16.73
CA LYS A 347 -2.08 -8.57 -17.63
C LYS A 347 -2.12 -7.15 -18.20
N PRO A 348 -2.01 -6.93 -19.53
CA PRO A 348 -2.14 -5.61 -20.13
C PRO A 348 -3.51 -4.99 -19.86
N GLN A 349 -3.58 -3.66 -19.71
CA GLN A 349 -4.84 -2.95 -19.44
C GLN A 349 -5.87 -3.12 -20.53
N ASP A 350 -5.45 -3.34 -21.77
CA ASP A 350 -6.32 -3.56 -22.92
C ASP A 350 -6.60 -5.04 -23.23
N TRP A 351 -6.14 -5.97 -22.39
CA TRP A 351 -6.25 -7.42 -22.59
C TRP A 351 -7.66 -7.89 -22.98
N GLU A 352 -8.69 -7.49 -22.24
CA GLU A 352 -10.07 -7.93 -22.52
C GLU A 352 -10.65 -7.21 -23.74
N ILE A 353 -10.36 -5.93 -23.87
CA ILE A 353 -10.86 -5.10 -24.96
C ILE A 353 -10.21 -5.52 -26.28
N SER A 354 -8.93 -5.90 -26.29
CA SER A 354 -8.19 -6.32 -27.49
C SER A 354 -8.77 -7.56 -28.17
N LYS A 355 -9.51 -8.38 -27.44
CA LYS A 355 -10.23 -9.56 -27.97
C LYS A 355 -11.47 -9.19 -28.77
N THR A 356 -12.01 -7.98 -28.57
CA THR A 356 -13.25 -7.56 -29.22
C THR A 356 -13.02 -7.20 -30.68
N ARG A 357 -14.04 -7.49 -31.56
CA ARG A 357 -14.01 -7.11 -32.96
C ARG A 357 -13.86 -5.59 -33.12
N SER A 358 -14.53 -4.81 -32.27
CA SER A 358 -14.47 -3.36 -32.29
C SER A 358 -13.04 -2.82 -32.06
N TYR A 359 -12.28 -3.41 -31.14
CA TYR A 359 -10.88 -3.02 -30.92
C TYR A 359 -10.01 -3.37 -32.14
N ARG A 360 -10.11 -4.59 -32.65
CA ARG A 360 -9.29 -5.07 -33.76
C ARG A 360 -9.58 -4.34 -35.06
N SER A 361 -10.82 -3.89 -35.27
CA SER A 361 -11.24 -3.11 -36.44
C SER A 361 -11.02 -1.61 -36.32
N ASP A 362 -10.67 -1.09 -35.11
CA ASP A 362 -10.43 0.35 -34.90
C ASP A 362 -9.09 0.77 -35.51
N ILE A 363 -9.14 1.21 -36.77
CA ILE A 363 -7.97 1.69 -37.53
C ILE A 363 -7.34 2.97 -36.97
N GLY A 364 -8.00 3.62 -36.03
CA GLY A 364 -7.50 4.83 -35.37
C GLY A 364 -6.58 4.55 -34.17
N ARG A 365 -6.45 3.30 -33.72
CA ARG A 365 -5.59 2.93 -32.59
C ARG A 365 -4.14 2.73 -33.04
N SER A 366 -3.18 3.24 -32.25
CA SER A 366 -1.75 3.02 -32.50
C SER A 366 -1.37 1.55 -32.47
N ALA A 367 -2.04 0.74 -31.64
CA ALA A 367 -1.82 -0.71 -31.57
C ALA A 367 -2.17 -1.45 -32.87
N ASN A 368 -3.07 -0.90 -33.70
CA ASN A 368 -3.49 -1.44 -35.00
C ASN A 368 -2.77 -0.78 -36.17
N MET A 369 -1.73 0.00 -35.94
CA MET A 369 -0.85 0.59 -36.96
C MET A 369 0.52 -0.07 -36.92
N THR A 370 1.18 -0.14 -38.09
CA THR A 370 2.53 -0.69 -38.18
C THR A 370 3.54 0.36 -37.76
N TYR A 371 4.34 0.07 -36.72
CA TYR A 371 5.47 0.91 -36.34
C TYR A 371 6.71 0.49 -37.13
N VAL A 372 7.34 1.44 -37.78
CA VAL A 372 8.60 1.27 -38.51
C VAL A 372 9.71 1.89 -37.67
N GLU A 373 10.49 1.05 -37.01
CA GLU A 373 11.52 1.47 -36.06
C GLU A 373 12.64 2.29 -36.75
N LYS A 374 13.05 1.87 -37.96
CA LYS A 374 14.11 2.53 -38.73
C LYS A 374 13.79 3.99 -39.05
N ASP A 375 12.53 4.30 -39.35
CA ASP A 375 12.07 5.64 -39.74
C ASP A 375 11.38 6.38 -38.58
N ASP A 376 11.31 5.77 -37.40
CA ASP A 376 10.58 6.27 -36.23
C ASP A 376 9.18 6.82 -36.57
N CYS A 377 8.39 6.02 -37.29
CA CYS A 377 7.06 6.42 -37.75
C CYS A 377 6.04 5.28 -37.65
N PHE A 378 4.77 5.65 -37.56
CA PHE A 378 3.66 4.72 -37.70
C PHE A 378 3.04 4.83 -39.10
N ILE A 379 2.68 3.69 -39.69
CA ILE A 379 1.95 3.64 -40.98
C ILE A 379 0.49 3.37 -40.68
N CYS A 380 -0.40 4.30 -41.09
CA CYS A 380 -1.85 4.13 -40.94
C CYS A 380 -2.41 3.21 -42.05
N LYS A 381 -3.68 2.80 -41.91
CA LYS A 381 -4.38 1.93 -42.88
C LYS A 381 -4.38 2.48 -44.32
N ASN A 382 -4.28 3.79 -44.51
CA ASN A 382 -4.19 4.46 -45.81
C ASN A 382 -2.75 4.65 -46.29
N GLY A 383 -1.77 3.92 -45.77
CA GLY A 383 -0.38 4.01 -46.16
C GLY A 383 0.34 5.33 -45.80
N LYS A 384 -0.30 6.23 -45.03
CA LYS A 384 0.30 7.51 -44.67
C LYS A 384 1.14 7.36 -43.41
N ARG A 385 2.29 8.06 -43.38
CA ARG A 385 3.21 8.07 -42.26
C ARG A 385 2.75 9.07 -41.18
N LEU A 386 2.77 8.63 -39.92
CA LEU A 386 2.67 9.49 -38.75
C LEU A 386 4.10 9.60 -38.18
N THR A 387 4.69 10.76 -38.31
CA THR A 387 6.07 11.03 -37.89
C THR A 387 6.12 11.54 -36.46
N PHE A 388 7.27 11.35 -35.81
CA PHE A 388 7.51 11.90 -34.48
C PHE A 388 7.43 13.43 -34.53
N SER A 389 6.62 14.02 -33.65
CA SER A 389 6.38 15.47 -33.57
C SER A 389 6.96 16.11 -32.31
N GLY A 390 7.25 15.32 -31.29
CA GLY A 390 7.80 15.81 -30.04
C GLY A 390 7.44 14.94 -28.82
N LEU A 391 7.90 15.39 -27.66
CA LEU A 391 7.56 14.78 -26.37
C LEU A 391 6.45 15.60 -25.69
N ARG A 392 5.56 14.89 -25.02
CA ARG A 392 4.53 15.50 -24.18
C ARG A 392 4.41 14.75 -22.87
N THR A 393 4.25 15.46 -21.77
CA THR A 393 3.93 14.83 -20.50
C THR A 393 2.49 14.30 -20.54
N SER A 394 2.35 12.99 -20.43
CA SER A 394 1.04 12.32 -20.39
C SER A 394 0.21 12.80 -19.20
N ARG A 395 -1.04 13.17 -19.44
CA ARG A 395 -1.98 13.56 -18.38
C ARG A 395 -2.35 12.41 -17.44
N ARG A 396 -2.18 11.16 -17.90
CA ARG A 396 -2.54 9.97 -17.11
C ARG A 396 -1.53 9.63 -16.02
N ASN A 397 -0.24 9.74 -16.33
CA ASN A 397 0.83 9.25 -15.46
C ASN A 397 1.99 10.22 -15.28
N SER A 398 1.84 11.48 -15.72
CA SER A 398 2.85 12.54 -15.65
C SER A 398 4.21 12.16 -16.27
N ARG A 399 4.24 11.24 -17.24
CA ARG A 399 5.44 10.74 -17.90
C ARG A 399 5.56 11.25 -19.32
N PRO A 400 6.79 11.34 -19.87
CA PRO A 400 6.99 11.70 -21.25
C PRO A 400 6.42 10.61 -22.17
N ALA A 401 5.54 11.02 -23.07
CA ALA A 401 5.02 10.21 -24.17
C ALA A 401 5.46 10.81 -25.49
N ARG A 402 5.79 9.97 -26.44
CA ARG A 402 6.13 10.39 -27.80
C ARG A 402 4.85 10.69 -28.55
N VAL A 403 4.81 11.82 -29.24
CA VAL A 403 3.67 12.27 -30.05
C VAL A 403 3.98 11.95 -31.50
N TYR A 404 3.02 11.28 -32.15
CA TYR A 404 3.07 11.00 -33.59
C TYR A 404 1.90 11.65 -34.31
N GLU A 405 2.21 12.32 -35.43
CA GLU A 405 1.24 13.12 -36.19
C GLU A 405 1.33 12.87 -37.69
N CYS A 406 0.17 12.86 -38.35
CA CYS A 406 0.06 12.80 -39.79
C CYS A 406 -0.34 14.16 -40.36
N HIS A 407 0.64 15.01 -40.68
CA HIS A 407 0.38 16.37 -41.13
C HIS A 407 -0.26 16.47 -42.50
N ARG A 408 -0.09 15.46 -43.37
CA ARG A 408 -0.61 15.47 -44.76
C ARG A 408 -1.48 14.26 -45.04
N GLY A 409 -2.59 14.48 -45.76
CA GLY A 409 -3.42 13.40 -46.30
C GLY A 409 -4.55 12.90 -45.39
N CYS A 410 -4.77 13.49 -44.21
CA CYS A 410 -5.93 13.15 -43.35
C CYS A 410 -7.22 13.86 -43.77
N ILE A 411 -7.13 15.05 -44.38
CA ILE A 411 -8.31 15.88 -44.72
C ILE A 411 -9.16 15.21 -45.78
N SER A 412 -8.53 14.70 -46.84
CA SER A 412 -9.16 13.99 -47.97
C SER A 412 -9.17 12.48 -47.80
N CYS A 413 -8.89 11.94 -46.64
CA CYS A 413 -8.78 10.51 -46.41
C CYS A 413 -10.18 9.86 -46.36
N GLN A 414 -10.40 8.81 -47.16
CA GLN A 414 -11.64 8.01 -47.18
C GLN A 414 -11.96 7.37 -45.84
N HIS A 415 -10.94 7.08 -45.00
CA HIS A 415 -11.08 6.48 -43.69
C HIS A 415 -11.17 7.50 -42.53
N ARG A 416 -11.26 8.81 -42.83
CA ARG A 416 -11.20 9.87 -41.84
C ARG A 416 -12.19 9.72 -40.69
N GLN A 417 -13.46 9.42 -41.01
CA GLN A 417 -14.53 9.30 -40.01
C GLN A 417 -14.31 8.10 -39.08
N GLN A 418 -13.77 7.01 -39.57
CA GLN A 418 -13.45 5.82 -38.77
C GLN A 418 -12.17 5.96 -37.96
N CYS A 419 -11.19 6.75 -38.46
CA CYS A 419 -9.88 6.92 -37.86
C CYS A 419 -9.84 8.02 -36.79
N ILE A 420 -10.57 9.13 -36.98
CA ILE A 420 -10.55 10.32 -36.12
C ILE A 420 -11.92 10.52 -35.47
N LYS A 421 -12.08 10.19 -34.20
CA LYS A 421 -13.37 10.28 -33.48
C LYS A 421 -14.01 11.68 -33.55
N ASN A 422 -13.19 12.75 -33.42
CA ASN A 422 -13.64 14.14 -33.52
C ASN A 422 -13.25 14.76 -34.87
N HIS A 423 -13.50 14.06 -35.98
CA HIS A 423 -13.08 14.46 -37.34
C HIS A 423 -13.57 15.84 -37.78
N ARG A 424 -14.65 16.38 -37.17
CA ARG A 424 -15.16 17.75 -37.46
C ARG A 424 -14.27 18.83 -36.86
N LYS A 425 -13.60 18.55 -35.68
CA LYS A 425 -12.78 19.54 -34.95
C LYS A 425 -11.29 19.33 -35.15
N VAL A 426 -10.84 18.09 -35.46
CA VAL A 426 -9.43 17.69 -35.54
C VAL A 426 -9.04 17.52 -37.01
N ARG A 427 -8.05 18.26 -37.47
CA ARG A 427 -7.61 18.26 -38.87
C ARG A 427 -6.87 16.98 -39.31
N TYR A 428 -6.01 16.46 -38.42
CA TYR A 428 -5.15 15.31 -38.73
C TYR A 428 -5.05 14.33 -37.55
N LYS A 429 -4.63 13.11 -37.83
CA LYS A 429 -4.46 12.08 -36.83
C LYS A 429 -3.25 12.38 -35.97
N ARG A 430 -3.43 12.35 -34.65
CA ARG A 430 -2.42 12.49 -33.63
C ARG A 430 -2.68 11.51 -32.49
N PHE A 431 -1.64 10.94 -31.92
CA PHE A 431 -1.72 10.15 -30.69
C PHE A 431 -0.43 10.21 -29.90
N GLU A 432 -0.53 9.89 -28.62
CA GLU A 432 0.58 9.80 -27.68
C GLU A 432 0.86 8.32 -27.39
N VAL A 433 2.12 7.91 -27.39
CA VAL A 433 2.54 6.53 -27.13
C VAL A 433 3.83 6.48 -26.33
N GLN A 434 3.92 5.50 -25.42
CA GLN A 434 5.14 5.14 -24.72
C GLN A 434 5.68 3.85 -25.37
N LEU A 435 6.54 3.97 -26.36
CA LEU A 435 7.01 2.83 -27.17
C LEU A 435 7.60 1.72 -26.33
N GLU A 436 8.45 2.08 -25.35
CA GLU A 436 9.09 1.12 -24.46
C GLU A 436 8.08 0.32 -23.63
N HIS A 437 7.03 0.98 -23.15
CA HIS A 437 5.93 0.29 -22.44
C HIS A 437 5.14 -0.60 -23.40
N GLN A 438 4.84 -0.11 -24.61
CA GLN A 438 4.10 -0.88 -25.60
C GLN A 438 4.86 -2.14 -26.07
N LYS A 439 6.19 -2.08 -26.20
CA LYS A 439 7.02 -3.27 -26.50
C LYS A 439 6.83 -4.35 -25.41
N ARG A 440 6.93 -3.95 -24.15
CA ARG A 440 6.79 -4.86 -22.99
C ARG A 440 5.39 -5.43 -22.86
N GLN A 441 4.37 -4.62 -23.12
CA GLN A 441 2.99 -5.09 -23.15
C GLN A 441 2.77 -6.16 -24.22
N ARG A 442 3.41 -6.04 -25.40
CA ARG A 442 3.32 -7.08 -26.45
C ARG A 442 3.94 -8.38 -25.99
N ILE A 443 5.15 -8.34 -25.40
CA ILE A 443 5.80 -9.54 -24.85
C ILE A 443 4.91 -10.19 -23.78
N ALA A 444 4.39 -9.40 -22.83
CA ALA A 444 3.48 -9.91 -21.81
C ALA A 444 2.19 -10.51 -22.41
N HIS A 445 1.68 -9.92 -23.49
CA HIS A 445 0.51 -10.44 -24.21
C HIS A 445 0.82 -11.80 -24.87
N GLU A 446 1.98 -11.95 -25.49
CA GLU A 446 2.44 -13.21 -26.08
C GLU A 446 2.60 -14.29 -25.02
N LEU A 447 3.31 -14.01 -23.92
CA LEU A 447 3.48 -14.93 -22.79
C LEU A 447 2.14 -15.39 -22.21
N LEU A 448 1.23 -14.45 -21.93
CA LEU A 448 -0.09 -14.75 -21.37
C LEU A 448 -1.05 -15.47 -22.34
N SER A 449 -0.75 -15.47 -23.63
CA SER A 449 -1.54 -16.17 -24.65
C SER A 449 -1.16 -17.64 -24.81
N THR A 450 -0.03 -18.07 -24.24
CA THR A 450 0.39 -19.48 -24.20
C THR A 450 -0.48 -20.30 -23.26
N SER A 451 -0.47 -21.63 -23.40
CA SER A 451 -1.16 -22.56 -22.47
C SER A 451 -0.64 -22.37 -21.04
N PHE A 452 0.66 -22.27 -20.87
CA PHE A 452 1.31 -21.99 -19.60
C PHE A 452 0.90 -20.63 -19.03
N GLY A 453 0.89 -19.56 -19.84
CA GLY A 453 0.44 -18.24 -19.42
C GLY A 453 -1.03 -18.18 -18.98
N ALA A 454 -1.88 -19.00 -19.59
CA ALA A 454 -3.28 -19.15 -19.17
C ALA A 454 -3.38 -19.83 -17.78
N GLU A 455 -2.55 -20.84 -17.54
CA GLU A 455 -2.46 -21.53 -16.24
C GLU A 455 -1.91 -20.60 -15.14
N VAL A 456 -0.82 -19.87 -15.40
CA VAL A 456 -0.24 -18.88 -14.48
C VAL A 456 -1.29 -17.84 -14.10
N ARG A 457 -2.05 -17.32 -15.07
CA ARG A 457 -3.09 -16.32 -14.82
C ARG A 457 -4.25 -16.87 -13.99
N ALA A 458 -4.68 -18.11 -14.22
CA ALA A 458 -5.73 -18.77 -13.44
C ALA A 458 -5.26 -18.96 -11.98
N ASN A 459 -4.01 -19.42 -11.79
CA ASN A 459 -3.43 -19.60 -10.46
C ASN A 459 -3.31 -18.30 -9.67
N ARG A 460 -3.06 -17.17 -10.31
CA ARG A 460 -3.06 -15.87 -9.62
C ARG A 460 -4.37 -15.62 -8.87
N SER A 461 -5.51 -15.78 -9.55
CA SER A 461 -6.81 -15.56 -8.91
C SER A 461 -7.06 -16.54 -7.76
N ILE A 462 -6.74 -17.82 -7.96
CA ILE A 462 -6.94 -18.85 -6.94
C ILE A 462 -6.09 -18.56 -5.69
N GLN A 463 -4.81 -18.27 -5.86
CA GLN A 463 -3.88 -18.16 -4.75
C GLN A 463 -3.98 -16.82 -4.02
N VAL A 464 -4.02 -15.69 -4.71
CA VAL A 464 -3.95 -14.39 -4.04
C VAL A 464 -5.29 -13.88 -3.55
N GLU A 465 -6.33 -13.95 -4.41
CA GLU A 465 -7.68 -13.48 -4.02
C GLU A 465 -8.23 -14.30 -2.86
N GLY A 466 -7.96 -15.62 -2.85
CA GLY A 466 -8.33 -16.51 -1.76
C GLY A 466 -7.70 -16.10 -0.41
N ARG A 467 -6.45 -15.64 -0.40
CA ARG A 467 -5.79 -15.20 0.85
C ARG A 467 -6.41 -13.91 1.41
N PHE A 468 -6.69 -12.92 0.57
CA PHE A 468 -7.37 -11.71 1.02
C PHE A 468 -8.80 -11.99 1.51
N ALA A 469 -9.52 -12.88 0.84
CA ALA A 469 -10.85 -13.30 1.27
C ALA A 469 -10.80 -13.97 2.65
N PHE A 470 -9.85 -14.88 2.85
CA PHE A 470 -9.63 -15.56 4.13
C PHE A 470 -9.36 -14.56 5.26
N GLN A 471 -8.41 -13.63 5.08
CA GLN A 471 -8.07 -12.61 6.08
C GLN A 471 -9.27 -11.72 6.45
N LYS A 472 -10.07 -11.33 5.46
CA LYS A 472 -11.23 -10.46 5.68
C LYS A 472 -12.44 -11.16 6.28
N GLN A 473 -12.64 -12.45 5.98
CA GLN A 473 -13.80 -13.22 6.42
C GLN A 473 -13.51 -13.99 7.71
N GLN A 474 -12.41 -14.74 7.77
CA GLN A 474 -12.09 -15.57 8.93
C GLN A 474 -11.52 -14.73 10.09
N PHE A 475 -10.60 -13.83 9.81
CA PHE A 475 -10.01 -12.97 10.86
C PHE A 475 -10.77 -11.65 11.04
N GLY A 476 -11.81 -11.38 10.25
CA GLY A 476 -12.59 -10.15 10.35
C GLY A 476 -11.83 -8.87 10.03
N LEU A 477 -10.65 -8.96 9.40
CA LEU A 477 -9.74 -7.82 9.17
C LEU A 477 -10.23 -6.93 8.02
N ARG A 478 -11.28 -6.17 8.28
CA ARG A 478 -11.81 -5.15 7.34
C ARG A 478 -11.35 -3.74 7.68
N ARG A 479 -10.92 -3.54 8.93
CA ARG A 479 -10.46 -2.27 9.48
C ARG A 479 -9.34 -2.52 10.49
N PHE A 480 -8.28 -1.72 10.42
CA PHE A 480 -7.18 -1.81 11.37
C PHE A 480 -7.59 -1.34 12.77
N SER A 481 -6.94 -1.91 13.78
CA SER A 481 -7.08 -1.51 15.18
C SER A 481 -6.09 -0.42 15.58
N SER A 482 -5.06 -0.19 14.78
CA SER A 482 -3.93 0.71 15.02
C SER A 482 -3.95 1.95 14.13
N PHE A 483 -3.11 2.95 14.46
CA PHE A 483 -2.82 4.15 13.68
C PHE A 483 -1.35 4.21 13.29
N GLY A 484 -1.09 4.90 12.18
CA GLY A 484 0.26 5.10 11.65
C GLY A 484 0.76 3.90 10.84
N LYS A 485 1.37 4.20 9.68
CA LYS A 485 1.74 3.23 8.65
C LYS A 485 2.58 2.05 9.18
N ALA A 486 3.59 2.34 9.98
CA ALA A 486 4.50 1.31 10.45
C ALA A 486 3.83 0.33 11.44
N ARG A 487 3.03 0.85 12.37
CA ARG A 487 2.29 0.01 13.34
C ARG A 487 1.17 -0.78 12.65
N VAL A 488 0.46 -0.17 11.73
CA VAL A 488 -0.56 -0.82 10.90
C VAL A 488 0.07 -1.94 10.08
N PHE A 489 1.29 -1.75 9.57
CA PHE A 489 2.01 -2.77 8.85
C PHE A 489 2.39 -3.96 9.74
N SER A 490 2.82 -3.73 10.98
CA SER A 490 3.07 -4.82 11.94
C SER A 490 1.79 -5.62 12.24
N GLU A 491 0.65 -4.95 12.43
CA GLU A 491 -0.66 -5.60 12.61
C GLU A 491 -1.01 -6.47 11.38
N TRP A 492 -0.74 -5.96 10.18
CA TRP A 492 -0.93 -6.71 8.94
C TRP A 492 0.00 -7.93 8.83
N LEU A 493 1.29 -7.80 9.16
CA LEU A 493 2.24 -8.91 9.12
C LEU A 493 1.86 -10.03 10.09
N VAL A 494 1.36 -9.69 11.28
CA VAL A 494 0.80 -10.67 12.22
C VAL A 494 -0.34 -11.45 11.57
N CYS A 495 -1.25 -10.77 10.86
CA CYS A 495 -2.32 -11.45 10.13
C CYS A 495 -1.80 -12.30 8.96
N CYS A 496 -0.70 -11.90 8.30
CA CYS A 496 -0.05 -12.73 7.28
C CYS A 496 0.54 -14.01 7.88
N MET A 497 1.22 -13.89 9.03
CA MET A 497 1.74 -15.04 9.78
C MET A 497 0.61 -15.98 10.21
N ALA A 498 -0.48 -15.44 10.76
CA ALA A 498 -1.68 -16.21 11.13
C ALA A 498 -2.30 -16.93 9.91
N THR A 499 -2.37 -16.26 8.75
CA THR A 499 -2.85 -16.86 7.49
C THR A 499 -1.98 -18.01 7.04
N ASN A 500 -0.66 -17.86 7.12
CA ASN A 500 0.30 -18.90 6.76
C ASN A 500 0.23 -20.09 7.73
N THR A 501 0.04 -19.81 9.02
CA THR A 501 -0.14 -20.84 10.05
C THR A 501 -1.40 -21.67 9.78
N ALA A 502 -2.54 -21.03 9.55
CA ALA A 502 -3.80 -21.72 9.22
C ALA A 502 -3.68 -22.55 7.92
N GLN A 503 -2.95 -22.04 6.92
CA GLN A 503 -2.68 -22.81 5.71
C GLN A 503 -1.84 -24.05 5.99
N LEU A 504 -0.79 -23.94 6.82
CA LEU A 504 0.04 -25.08 7.19
C LEU A 504 -0.76 -26.09 8.04
N ALA A 505 -1.61 -25.63 8.96
CA ALA A 505 -2.49 -26.49 9.75
C ALA A 505 -3.38 -27.36 8.87
N ALA A 506 -4.06 -26.76 7.89
CA ALA A 506 -4.88 -27.50 6.94
C ALA A 506 -4.08 -28.52 6.11
N ARG A 507 -2.81 -28.24 5.85
CA ARG A 507 -1.93 -29.20 5.15
C ARG A 507 -1.44 -30.33 6.03
N ILE A 508 -1.23 -30.06 7.32
CA ILE A 508 -0.92 -31.09 8.34
C ILE A 508 -2.10 -32.08 8.44
N GLU A 509 -3.32 -31.56 8.58
CA GLU A 509 -4.55 -32.37 8.63
C GLU A 509 -4.73 -33.26 7.39
N GLN A 510 -4.40 -32.71 6.21
CA GLN A 510 -4.49 -33.45 4.95
C GLN A 510 -3.32 -34.39 4.69
N GLY A 511 -2.28 -34.42 5.54
CA GLY A 511 -1.06 -35.21 5.33
C GLY A 511 -0.25 -34.80 4.09
N LYS A 512 -0.36 -33.50 3.65
CA LYS A 512 0.24 -33.01 2.40
C LYS A 512 1.44 -32.06 2.61
N VAL A 513 2.01 -32.05 3.81
CA VAL A 513 3.19 -31.21 4.10
C VAL A 513 4.37 -31.65 3.23
N GLY A 514 5.11 -30.65 2.73
CA GLY A 514 6.29 -30.86 1.89
C GLY A 514 6.02 -30.96 0.38
N THR A 515 4.77 -30.73 -0.05
CA THR A 515 4.41 -30.70 -1.48
C THR A 515 3.80 -29.35 -1.85
N PRO A 516 4.45 -28.50 -2.64
CA PRO A 516 3.90 -27.19 -3.04
C PRO A 516 2.51 -27.34 -3.69
N PHE A 517 1.62 -26.37 -3.44
CA PHE A 517 0.25 -26.41 -3.98
C PHE A 517 0.20 -26.48 -5.51
N TRP A 518 1.13 -25.81 -6.17
CA TRP A 518 1.20 -25.79 -7.63
C TRP A 518 2.53 -26.37 -8.12
N TYR A 519 2.60 -27.69 -8.17
CA TYR A 519 3.77 -28.44 -8.63
C TYR A 519 3.74 -28.75 -10.14
N ARG A 520 2.57 -28.63 -10.81
CA ARG A 520 2.40 -28.93 -12.23
C ARG A 520 2.80 -27.76 -13.14
N ILE A 521 4.05 -27.31 -13.05
CA ILE A 521 4.70 -26.79 -14.24
C ILE A 521 5.16 -28.05 -14.97
N LYS A 522 4.41 -28.50 -15.96
CA LYS A 522 4.91 -29.51 -16.89
C LYS A 522 6.28 -29.03 -17.36
N ALA A 523 7.27 -29.89 -17.23
CA ALA A 523 8.55 -29.72 -17.89
C ALA A 523 8.29 -29.25 -19.32
N SER A 524 9.06 -28.29 -19.81
CA SER A 524 8.97 -27.93 -21.23
C SER A 524 9.17 -29.19 -22.06
N PRO A 525 8.56 -29.32 -23.26
CA PRO A 525 8.77 -30.52 -24.11
C PRO A 525 10.24 -30.86 -24.38
N ALA A 526 11.16 -29.95 -24.10
CA ALA A 526 12.61 -30.16 -24.20
C ALA A 526 13.23 -30.96 -23.04
N GLU A 527 12.54 -31.10 -21.89
CA GLU A 527 13.02 -31.89 -20.75
C GLU A 527 12.46 -33.33 -20.71
N GLU A 528 11.47 -33.64 -21.55
CA GLU A 528 10.94 -35.02 -21.70
C GLU A 528 11.74 -35.90 -22.70
N THR A 529 12.74 -35.30 -23.37
CA THR A 529 13.59 -36.00 -24.37
C THR A 529 15.06 -36.16 -23.96
N ALA A 530 15.39 -35.92 -22.68
CA ALA A 530 16.74 -36.13 -22.17
C ALA A 530 16.83 -37.36 -21.26
#